data_7d0768ecea9e9db8b1aa8de7731c4605
#
_entry.id   7d0768ecea9e9db8b1aa8de7731c4605
#
_cell.length_a   1.000
_cell.length_b   1.000
_cell.length_c   1.000
_cell.angle_alpha   90.00
_cell.angle_beta   90.00
_cell.angle_gamma   90.00
#
_symmetry.space_group_name_H-M   'P 1'
#
loop_
_entity.id
_entity.type
_entity.pdbx_description
1 polymer ?
#
loop_
_entity_poly.entity_id
_entity_poly.type
_entity_poly.pdbx_seq_one_letter_code
_entity_poly.pdbx_strand_id
1 'polypeptide(L)'
;MYGAIIGDIVGSYYEVLEIKNKNRSYEDRIKIMDRNVPLFNENCSCTDDSILTTAIADAILNGESYEKKLREYGLREINLGKDIYGRSRFGKGFVEWLKNDYMGESFGNGSAMRIAPIGYLFNSIDEIKSESLNATIPSHNHIESIKSSEAVAVSIYLLRRGMDKDSLKEYIEKHYFSLEYDLDDLRKNYKFTSRAIDSVPQAIFCFLNSNDFEEAIRLSISIGGDSDTIACITGALAESYYGIDEEIIECA
;
A
#
# COMPACT_ATOMS: atom_id res chain seq x y z
N MET A 1 -6.72 -6.24 -8.48
CA MET A 1 -5.49 -6.14 -7.65
C MET A 1 -4.28 -5.57 -8.41
N TYR A 2 -4.44 -5.31 -9.70
CA TYR A 2 -3.39 -4.65 -10.50
C TYR A 2 -3.04 -3.27 -9.96
N GLY A 3 -4.03 -2.53 -9.44
CA GLY A 3 -3.81 -1.19 -8.91
C GLY A 3 -2.82 -1.13 -7.76
N ALA A 4 -2.82 -2.14 -6.87
CA ALA A 4 -1.82 -2.25 -5.81
C ALA A 4 -0.41 -2.44 -6.41
N ILE A 5 -0.27 -3.37 -7.36
CA ILE A 5 1.01 -3.68 -8.01
C ILE A 5 1.52 -2.47 -8.81
N ILE A 6 0.65 -1.81 -9.58
CA ILE A 6 0.98 -0.62 -10.35
C ILE A 6 1.43 0.52 -9.41
N GLY A 7 0.71 0.72 -8.30
CA GLY A 7 1.07 1.71 -7.29
C GLY A 7 2.46 1.47 -6.71
N ASP A 8 2.74 0.23 -6.30
CA ASP A 8 4.05 -0.19 -5.82
C ASP A 8 5.15 0.10 -6.86
N ILE A 9 4.99 -0.41 -8.09
CA ILE A 9 5.97 -0.24 -9.17
C ILE A 9 6.26 1.25 -9.41
N VAL A 10 5.23 2.07 -9.59
CA VAL A 10 5.40 3.51 -9.82
C VAL A 10 6.03 4.18 -8.60
N GLY A 11 5.54 3.87 -7.40
CA GLY A 11 6.00 4.46 -6.15
C GLY A 11 7.45 4.14 -5.79
N SER A 12 7.94 2.94 -6.17
CA SER A 12 9.27 2.43 -5.82
C SER A 12 10.42 3.37 -6.21
N TYR A 13 10.37 3.98 -7.39
CA TYR A 13 11.36 4.95 -7.82
C TYR A 13 11.34 6.21 -6.96
N TYR A 14 10.16 6.68 -6.62
CA TYR A 14 9.99 7.91 -5.84
C TYR A 14 10.37 7.72 -4.38
N GLU A 15 10.17 6.52 -3.79
CA GLU A 15 10.67 6.15 -2.47
C GLU A 15 12.21 6.26 -2.41
N VAL A 16 12.90 5.72 -3.42
CA VAL A 16 14.36 5.82 -3.52
C VAL A 16 14.82 7.28 -3.57
N LEU A 17 14.10 8.15 -4.29
CA LEU A 17 14.41 9.57 -4.35
C LEU A 17 14.17 10.27 -3.00
N GLU A 18 13.11 9.93 -2.27
CA GLU A 18 12.87 10.46 -0.92
C GLU A 18 13.99 10.11 0.04
N ILE A 19 14.43 8.85 0.04
CA ILE A 19 15.51 8.37 0.90
C ILE A 19 16.86 9.01 0.54
N LYS A 20 17.23 9.02 -0.76
CA LYS A 20 18.51 9.56 -1.23
C LYS A 20 18.64 11.06 -1.04
N ASN A 21 17.58 11.81 -1.30
CA ASN A 21 17.58 13.28 -1.26
C ASN A 21 17.15 13.85 0.09
N LYS A 22 16.89 12.99 1.10
CA LYS A 22 16.33 13.39 2.40
C LYS A 22 15.07 14.24 2.27
N ASN A 23 14.13 13.72 1.49
CA ASN A 23 12.90 14.30 0.95
C ASN A 23 13.13 15.14 -0.33
N ARG A 24 12.21 14.96 -1.30
CA ARG A 24 12.17 15.76 -2.53
C ARG A 24 11.67 17.18 -2.24
N SER A 25 12.04 18.13 -3.10
CA SER A 25 11.53 19.50 -3.00
C SER A 25 10.01 19.55 -3.29
N TYR A 26 9.35 20.61 -2.82
CA TYR A 26 7.93 20.84 -3.11
C TYR A 26 7.66 20.94 -4.62
N GLU A 27 8.55 21.61 -5.34
CA GLU A 27 8.48 21.77 -6.79
C GLU A 27 8.59 20.44 -7.53
N ASP A 28 9.48 19.55 -7.11
CA ASP A 28 9.61 18.20 -7.66
C ASP A 28 8.35 17.35 -7.39
N ARG A 29 7.74 17.53 -6.23
CA ARG A 29 6.51 16.83 -5.85
C ARG A 29 5.32 17.30 -6.69
N ILE A 30 5.16 18.60 -6.93
CA ILE A 30 4.10 19.15 -7.78
C ILE A 30 4.27 18.73 -9.25
N LYS A 31 5.50 18.71 -9.75
CA LYS A 31 5.78 18.35 -11.13
C LYS A 31 5.25 16.97 -11.53
N ILE A 32 5.13 16.06 -10.58
CA ILE A 32 4.58 14.71 -10.80
C ILE A 32 3.11 14.75 -11.25
N MET A 33 2.37 15.80 -10.87
CA MET A 33 0.98 15.97 -11.27
C MET A 33 0.79 16.29 -12.75
N ASP A 34 1.85 16.70 -13.44
CA ASP A 34 1.81 16.93 -14.90
C ASP A 34 1.75 15.58 -15.63
N ARG A 35 0.66 15.31 -16.34
CA ARG A 35 0.46 14.08 -17.13
C ARG A 35 1.41 13.92 -18.32
N ASN A 36 2.13 14.98 -18.72
CA ASN A 36 3.21 14.87 -19.68
C ASN A 36 4.47 14.21 -19.10
N VAL A 37 4.57 14.12 -17.76
CA VAL A 37 5.61 13.32 -17.10
C VAL A 37 5.17 11.87 -17.15
N PRO A 38 5.96 10.95 -17.76
CA PRO A 38 5.60 9.53 -17.78
C PRO A 38 5.32 8.97 -16.37
N LEU A 39 4.26 8.17 -16.25
CA LEU A 39 3.91 7.53 -14.97
C LEU A 39 4.97 6.48 -14.60
N PHE A 40 5.42 5.71 -15.58
CA PHE A 40 6.48 4.71 -15.44
C PHE A 40 7.81 5.22 -15.99
N ASN A 41 8.90 4.73 -15.44
CA ASN A 41 10.24 4.92 -15.98
C ASN A 41 11.10 3.65 -15.77
N GLU A 42 12.25 3.59 -16.41
CA GLU A 42 13.16 2.43 -16.40
C GLU A 42 13.67 2.01 -14.99
N ASN A 43 13.51 2.87 -14.00
CA ASN A 43 13.93 2.63 -12.63
C ASN A 43 12.77 2.16 -11.72
N CYS A 44 11.56 2.04 -12.23
CA CYS A 44 10.45 1.47 -11.49
C CYS A 44 10.63 -0.05 -11.33
N SER A 45 10.26 -0.61 -10.19
CA SER A 45 10.38 -2.05 -9.93
C SER A 45 9.37 -2.51 -8.88
N CYS A 46 8.98 -3.78 -8.92
CA CYS A 46 8.24 -4.39 -7.83
C CYS A 46 9.06 -4.43 -6.54
N THR A 47 8.41 -4.12 -5.42
CA THR A 47 8.98 -4.20 -4.09
C THR A 47 8.31 -5.29 -3.24
N ASP A 48 8.54 -5.27 -1.93
CA ASP A 48 7.85 -6.19 -1.01
C ASP A 48 6.33 -5.99 -0.97
N ASP A 49 5.82 -4.84 -1.33
CA ASP A 49 4.39 -4.57 -1.46
C ASP A 49 3.70 -5.54 -2.43
N SER A 50 4.19 -5.62 -3.67
CA SER A 50 3.67 -6.55 -4.69
C SER A 50 3.93 -8.00 -4.34
N ILE A 51 5.11 -8.32 -3.82
CA ILE A 51 5.50 -9.68 -3.44
C ILE A 51 4.58 -10.22 -2.35
N LEU A 52 4.38 -9.45 -1.28
CA LEU A 52 3.56 -9.88 -0.15
C LEU A 52 2.06 -9.79 -0.45
N THR A 53 1.62 -8.86 -1.31
CA THR A 53 0.25 -8.86 -1.85
C THR A 53 -0.03 -10.17 -2.59
N THR A 54 0.90 -10.62 -3.43
CA THR A 54 0.79 -11.90 -4.14
C THR A 54 0.76 -13.08 -3.17
N ALA A 55 1.56 -13.05 -2.10
CA ALA A 55 1.57 -14.09 -1.08
C ALA A 55 0.21 -14.21 -0.35
N ILE A 56 -0.45 -13.09 -0.03
CA ILE A 56 -1.80 -13.10 0.55
C ILE A 56 -2.83 -13.66 -0.44
N ALA A 57 -2.77 -13.25 -1.71
CA ALA A 57 -3.66 -13.78 -2.75
C ALA A 57 -3.48 -15.30 -2.93
N ASP A 58 -2.23 -15.76 -2.98
CA ASP A 58 -1.89 -17.19 -3.09
C ASP A 58 -2.43 -17.99 -1.90
N ALA A 59 -2.29 -17.47 -0.66
CA ALA A 59 -2.84 -18.11 0.53
C ALA A 59 -4.37 -18.32 0.42
N ILE A 60 -5.10 -17.29 -0.01
CA ILE A 60 -6.56 -17.35 -0.16
C ILE A 60 -6.96 -18.36 -1.24
N LEU A 61 -6.34 -18.27 -2.42
CA LEU A 61 -6.70 -19.09 -3.59
C LEU A 61 -6.42 -20.59 -3.38
N ASN A 62 -5.42 -20.92 -2.57
CA ASN A 62 -5.03 -22.30 -2.27
C ASN A 62 -5.50 -22.80 -0.91
N GLY A 63 -6.21 -21.99 -0.12
CA GLY A 63 -6.68 -22.35 1.22
C GLY A 63 -5.53 -22.61 2.19
N GLU A 64 -4.42 -21.87 2.05
CA GLU A 64 -3.24 -22.02 2.89
C GLU A 64 -3.15 -20.92 3.96
N SER A 65 -2.32 -21.16 4.99
CA SER A 65 -2.06 -20.16 6.03
C SER A 65 -1.36 -18.92 5.48
N TYR A 66 -1.84 -17.73 5.85
CA TYR A 66 -1.18 -16.45 5.52
C TYR A 66 0.25 -16.42 6.00
N GLU A 67 0.50 -16.83 7.25
CA GLU A 67 1.86 -16.88 7.80
C GLU A 67 2.78 -17.76 6.97
N LYS A 68 2.32 -18.96 6.59
CA LYS A 68 3.10 -19.90 5.76
C LYS A 68 3.49 -19.25 4.44
N LYS A 69 2.52 -18.62 3.74
CA LYS A 69 2.80 -17.96 2.45
C LYS A 69 3.68 -16.72 2.58
N LEU A 70 3.46 -15.91 3.59
CA LEU A 70 4.33 -14.77 3.85
C LEU A 70 5.79 -15.20 4.11
N ARG A 71 6.01 -16.29 4.85
CA ARG A 71 7.35 -16.84 5.08
C ARG A 71 7.94 -17.45 3.81
N GLU A 72 7.15 -18.21 3.05
CA GLU A 72 7.57 -18.83 1.80
C GLU A 72 8.07 -17.78 0.80
N TYR A 73 7.25 -16.77 0.51
CA TYR A 73 7.59 -15.68 -0.41
C TYR A 73 8.74 -14.82 0.13
N GLY A 74 8.69 -14.44 1.40
CA GLY A 74 9.75 -13.64 2.02
C GLY A 74 11.12 -14.32 2.01
N LEU A 75 11.20 -15.60 2.35
CA LEU A 75 12.45 -16.36 2.34
C LEU A 75 12.97 -16.57 0.91
N ARG A 76 12.08 -16.81 -0.06
CA ARG A 76 12.45 -16.89 -1.47
C ARG A 76 13.13 -15.62 -1.93
N GLU A 77 12.55 -14.46 -1.65
CA GLU A 77 13.09 -13.16 -2.07
C GLU A 77 14.41 -12.78 -1.36
N ILE A 78 14.55 -13.13 -0.08
CA ILE A 78 15.85 -12.95 0.61
C ILE A 78 16.95 -13.76 -0.07
N ASN A 79 16.65 -14.97 -0.53
CA ASN A 79 17.61 -15.83 -1.21
C ASN A 79 18.00 -15.31 -2.61
N LEU A 80 17.15 -14.52 -3.27
CA LEU A 80 17.49 -13.81 -4.51
C LEU A 80 18.45 -12.64 -4.29
N GLY A 81 18.59 -12.18 -3.04
CA GLY A 81 19.54 -11.14 -2.65
C GLY A 81 18.92 -9.73 -2.63
N LYS A 82 19.72 -8.76 -3.03
CA LYS A 82 19.33 -7.34 -2.98
C LYS A 82 18.44 -6.94 -4.16
N ASP A 83 17.70 -5.84 -3.98
CA ASP A 83 16.92 -5.19 -5.04
C ASP A 83 17.84 -4.54 -6.11
N ILE A 84 17.23 -3.96 -7.14
CA ILE A 84 17.95 -3.28 -8.24
C ILE A 84 18.76 -2.06 -7.76
N TYR A 85 18.47 -1.55 -6.58
CA TYR A 85 19.18 -0.43 -5.95
C TYR A 85 20.25 -0.88 -4.93
N GLY A 86 20.44 -2.19 -4.77
CA GLY A 86 21.39 -2.77 -3.81
C GLY A 86 20.92 -2.75 -2.35
N ARG A 87 19.62 -2.57 -2.11
CA ARG A 87 18.99 -2.55 -0.77
C ARG A 87 18.50 -3.95 -0.38
N SER A 88 18.20 -4.13 0.90
CA SER A 88 17.40 -5.26 1.38
C SER A 88 15.98 -5.15 0.80
N ARG A 89 15.44 -6.27 0.31
CA ARG A 89 14.07 -6.32 -0.24
C ARG A 89 12.99 -6.09 0.82
N PHE A 90 13.32 -6.28 2.08
CA PHE A 90 12.39 -6.14 3.21
C PHE A 90 12.99 -5.30 4.33
N GLY A 91 12.13 -4.68 5.12
CA GLY A 91 12.50 -4.01 6.35
C GLY A 91 13.13 -4.98 7.37
N LYS A 92 14.05 -4.47 8.20
CA LYS A 92 14.82 -5.30 9.17
C LYS A 92 13.92 -6.14 10.07
N GLY A 93 12.84 -5.56 10.62
CA GLY A 93 11.93 -6.27 11.51
C GLY A 93 11.23 -7.45 10.83
N PHE A 94 10.85 -7.32 9.56
CA PHE A 94 10.28 -8.42 8.79
C PHE A 94 11.30 -9.52 8.49
N VAL A 95 12.55 -9.15 8.16
CA VAL A 95 13.65 -10.12 7.98
C VAL A 95 13.93 -10.90 9.28
N GLU A 96 13.90 -10.25 10.42
CA GLU A 96 14.03 -10.90 11.72
C GLU A 96 12.88 -11.85 12.01
N TRP A 97 11.65 -11.42 11.73
CA TRP A 97 10.46 -12.26 11.86
C TRP A 97 10.52 -13.50 10.95
N LEU A 98 10.96 -13.36 9.71
CA LEU A 98 11.13 -14.49 8.79
C LEU A 98 12.11 -15.57 9.30
N LYS A 99 13.11 -15.17 10.06
CA LYS A 99 14.17 -16.06 10.57
C LYS A 99 13.86 -16.69 11.90
N ASN A 100 12.82 -16.23 12.58
CA ASN A 100 12.48 -16.64 13.93
C ASN A 100 11.03 -17.12 14.01
N ASP A 101 10.73 -17.98 14.97
CA ASP A 101 9.40 -18.52 15.19
C ASP A 101 8.73 -17.78 16.35
N TYR A 102 8.28 -16.54 16.10
CA TYR A 102 7.52 -15.73 17.05
C TYR A 102 6.50 -14.85 16.33
N MET A 103 5.50 -14.41 17.06
CA MET A 103 4.52 -13.44 16.58
C MET A 103 5.17 -12.05 16.54
N GLY A 104 5.15 -11.40 15.36
CA GLY A 104 5.73 -10.07 15.20
C GLY A 104 4.84 -8.98 15.79
N GLU A 105 5.44 -8.01 16.46
CA GLU A 105 4.75 -6.87 17.09
C GLU A 105 4.95 -5.56 16.31
N SER A 106 5.13 -5.65 15.00
CA SER A 106 5.33 -4.45 14.16
C SER A 106 4.08 -3.56 14.16
N PHE A 107 4.31 -2.25 14.26
CA PHE A 107 3.31 -1.19 14.06
C PHE A 107 3.42 -0.55 12.67
N GLY A 108 4.20 -1.16 11.78
CA GLY A 108 4.44 -0.69 10.43
C GLY A 108 3.27 -0.89 9.47
N ASN A 109 3.37 -0.24 8.32
CA ASN A 109 2.38 -0.30 7.23
C ASN A 109 2.47 -1.59 6.39
N GLY A 110 3.49 -2.42 6.62
CA GLY A 110 3.74 -3.66 5.87
C GLY A 110 2.63 -4.71 5.91
N SER A 111 1.68 -4.62 6.83
CA SER A 111 0.46 -5.44 6.79
C SER A 111 -0.63 -4.81 5.93
N ALA A 112 -0.75 -3.48 5.93
CA ALA A 112 -1.77 -2.75 5.17
C ALA A 112 -1.49 -2.73 3.67
N MET A 113 -0.21 -2.62 3.26
CA MET A 113 0.19 -2.61 1.86
C MET A 113 -0.21 -3.90 1.11
N ARG A 114 -0.19 -5.04 1.79
CA ARG A 114 -0.45 -6.38 1.21
C ARG A 114 -1.87 -6.88 1.37
N ILE A 115 -2.78 -6.11 2.00
CA ILE A 115 -4.10 -6.59 2.43
C ILE A 115 -5.16 -6.58 1.32
N ALA A 116 -4.88 -5.94 0.18
CA ALA A 116 -5.84 -5.75 -0.90
C ALA A 116 -6.58 -7.03 -1.32
N PRO A 117 -5.96 -8.23 -1.44
CA PRO A 117 -6.66 -9.45 -1.82
C PRO A 117 -7.85 -9.78 -0.92
N ILE A 118 -7.79 -9.46 0.37
CA ILE A 118 -8.89 -9.71 1.31
C ILE A 118 -10.11 -8.84 0.95
N GLY A 119 -9.90 -7.55 0.69
CA GLY A 119 -10.99 -6.66 0.25
C GLY A 119 -11.59 -7.05 -1.12
N TYR A 120 -10.83 -7.75 -1.96
CA TYR A 120 -11.30 -8.22 -3.27
C TYR A 120 -12.01 -9.58 -3.25
N LEU A 121 -11.60 -10.51 -2.40
CA LEU A 121 -12.02 -11.92 -2.51
C LEU A 121 -13.09 -12.32 -1.49
N PHE A 122 -13.27 -11.58 -0.41
CA PHE A 122 -14.32 -11.85 0.57
C PHE A 122 -15.55 -10.96 0.35
N ASN A 123 -16.71 -11.39 0.87
CA ASN A 123 -18.00 -10.82 0.50
C ASN A 123 -18.83 -10.27 1.66
N SER A 124 -18.31 -10.25 2.88
CA SER A 124 -18.96 -9.60 4.02
C SER A 124 -17.93 -8.84 4.87
N ILE A 125 -18.39 -7.78 5.55
CA ILE A 125 -17.53 -6.96 6.42
C ILE A 125 -16.96 -7.83 7.55
N ASP A 126 -17.75 -8.73 8.13
CA ASP A 126 -17.30 -9.57 9.25
C ASP A 126 -16.19 -10.54 8.81
N GLU A 127 -16.34 -11.18 7.64
CA GLU A 127 -15.28 -12.01 7.04
C GLU A 127 -14.02 -11.19 6.77
N ILE A 128 -14.16 -10.02 6.15
CA ILE A 128 -13.03 -9.15 5.80
C ILE A 128 -12.27 -8.73 7.04
N LYS A 129 -12.97 -8.36 8.12
CA LYS A 129 -12.34 -8.03 9.40
C LYS A 129 -11.59 -9.22 10.00
N SER A 130 -12.22 -10.39 10.02
CA SER A 130 -11.60 -11.61 10.52
C SER A 130 -10.38 -12.00 9.72
N GLU A 131 -10.48 -12.02 8.39
CA GLU A 131 -9.38 -12.40 7.51
C GLU A 131 -8.27 -11.35 7.49
N SER A 132 -8.60 -10.06 7.55
CA SER A 132 -7.61 -8.98 7.71
C SER A 132 -6.81 -9.15 9.00
N LEU A 133 -7.47 -9.47 10.11
CA LEU A 133 -6.79 -9.77 11.37
C LEU A 133 -5.85 -10.97 11.21
N ASN A 134 -6.37 -12.10 10.67
CA ASN A 134 -5.60 -13.33 10.47
C ASN A 134 -4.35 -13.13 9.59
N ALA A 135 -4.43 -12.28 8.56
CA ALA A 135 -3.31 -11.97 7.67
C ALA A 135 -2.31 -10.98 8.28
N THR A 136 -2.75 -10.19 9.26
CA THR A 136 -1.95 -9.12 9.88
C THR A 136 -1.14 -9.61 11.08
N ILE A 137 -1.79 -10.31 12.03
CA ILE A 137 -1.20 -10.64 13.34
C ILE A 137 0.08 -11.48 13.29
N PRO A 138 0.34 -12.35 12.30
CA PRO A 138 1.58 -13.12 12.33
C PRO A 138 2.85 -12.27 12.42
N SER A 139 2.86 -11.12 11.73
CA SER A 139 4.03 -10.25 11.67
C SER A 139 3.81 -8.85 12.25
N HIS A 140 2.54 -8.40 12.38
CA HIS A 140 2.17 -7.03 12.74
C HIS A 140 1.06 -7.02 13.81
N ASN A 141 1.29 -7.72 14.93
CA ASN A 141 0.31 -7.79 16.04
C ASN A 141 0.33 -6.52 16.91
N HIS A 142 0.10 -5.37 16.27
CA HIS A 142 -0.04 -4.08 16.94
C HIS A 142 -1.32 -3.39 16.52
N ILE A 143 -1.99 -2.71 17.44
CA ILE A 143 -3.32 -2.12 17.19
C ILE A 143 -3.35 -1.15 16.00
N GLU A 144 -2.28 -0.39 15.77
CA GLU A 144 -2.17 0.54 14.64
C GLU A 144 -2.15 -0.22 13.31
N SER A 145 -1.35 -1.28 13.20
CA SER A 145 -1.27 -2.12 12.00
C SER A 145 -2.58 -2.88 11.75
N ILE A 146 -3.19 -3.44 12.79
CA ILE A 146 -4.46 -4.16 12.71
C ILE A 146 -5.57 -3.23 12.18
N LYS A 147 -5.74 -2.06 12.80
CA LYS A 147 -6.75 -1.09 12.36
C LYS A 147 -6.50 -0.56 10.96
N SER A 148 -5.25 -0.30 10.61
CA SER A 148 -4.89 0.20 9.28
C SER A 148 -5.14 -0.83 8.19
N SER A 149 -4.77 -2.09 8.40
CA SER A 149 -5.04 -3.18 7.45
C SER A 149 -6.55 -3.42 7.29
N GLU A 150 -7.29 -3.45 8.40
CA GLU A 150 -8.75 -3.58 8.37
C GLU A 150 -9.40 -2.42 7.61
N ALA A 151 -8.96 -1.18 7.84
CA ALA A 151 -9.48 0.00 7.15
C ALA A 151 -9.28 -0.10 5.63
N VAL A 152 -8.10 -0.53 5.16
CA VAL A 152 -7.84 -0.71 3.72
C VAL A 152 -8.71 -1.81 3.13
N ALA A 153 -8.76 -2.99 3.73
CA ALA A 153 -9.53 -4.13 3.22
C ALA A 153 -11.03 -3.82 3.18
N VAL A 154 -11.58 -3.21 4.23
CA VAL A 154 -12.99 -2.81 4.29
C VAL A 154 -13.29 -1.72 3.27
N SER A 155 -12.40 -0.73 3.08
CA SER A 155 -12.58 0.32 2.07
C SER A 155 -12.67 -0.26 0.65
N ILE A 156 -11.78 -1.18 0.28
CA ILE A 156 -11.81 -1.86 -1.03
C ILE A 156 -13.16 -2.57 -1.22
N TYR A 157 -13.62 -3.31 -0.22
CA TYR A 157 -14.91 -3.99 -0.29
C TYR A 157 -16.06 -3.02 -0.47
N LEU A 158 -16.14 -1.96 0.33
CA LEU A 158 -17.23 -0.97 0.27
C LEU A 158 -17.27 -0.25 -1.08
N LEU A 159 -16.12 0.14 -1.63
CA LEU A 159 -15.99 0.75 -2.96
C LEU A 159 -16.47 -0.20 -4.05
N ARG A 160 -16.06 -1.47 -4.02
CA ARG A 160 -16.54 -2.51 -4.95
C ARG A 160 -18.05 -2.76 -4.87
N ARG A 161 -18.66 -2.46 -3.73
CA ARG A 161 -20.12 -2.53 -3.52
C ARG A 161 -20.83 -1.25 -3.93
N GLY A 162 -20.12 -0.27 -4.49
CA GLY A 162 -20.69 0.97 -5.02
C GLY A 162 -20.82 2.10 -3.99
N MET A 163 -20.09 2.02 -2.87
CA MET A 163 -20.02 3.15 -1.93
C MET A 163 -19.31 4.32 -2.59
N ASP A 164 -19.88 5.52 -2.49
CA ASP A 164 -19.22 6.74 -2.95
C ASP A 164 -18.14 7.22 -1.96
N LYS A 165 -17.32 8.17 -2.40
CA LYS A 165 -16.17 8.66 -1.65
C LYS A 165 -16.53 9.41 -0.37
N ASP A 166 -17.60 10.20 -0.39
CA ASP A 166 -18.02 10.96 0.78
C ASP A 166 -18.51 10.01 1.88
N SER A 167 -19.35 9.03 1.50
CA SER A 167 -19.79 7.96 2.40
C SER A 167 -18.64 7.13 2.94
N LEU A 168 -17.62 6.83 2.10
CA LEU A 168 -16.43 6.13 2.56
C LEU A 168 -15.63 6.96 3.56
N LYS A 169 -15.44 8.26 3.29
CA LYS A 169 -14.76 9.17 4.21
C LYS A 169 -15.44 9.17 5.58
N GLU A 170 -16.75 9.38 5.62
CA GLU A 170 -17.51 9.34 6.88
C GLU A 170 -17.38 8.01 7.60
N TYR A 171 -17.40 6.89 6.86
CA TYR A 171 -17.23 5.57 7.44
C TYR A 171 -15.84 5.40 8.08
N ILE A 172 -14.76 5.79 7.38
CA ILE A 172 -13.39 5.68 7.88
C ILE A 172 -13.16 6.59 9.08
N GLU A 173 -13.62 7.84 9.03
CA GLU A 173 -13.47 8.78 10.15
C GLU A 173 -14.24 8.33 11.40
N LYS A 174 -15.37 7.69 11.22
CA LYS A 174 -16.16 7.15 12.34
C LYS A 174 -15.53 5.91 12.99
N HIS A 175 -14.85 5.06 12.23
CA HIS A 175 -14.46 3.72 12.71
C HIS A 175 -12.96 3.55 12.93
N TYR A 176 -12.10 4.36 12.27
CA TYR A 176 -10.66 4.12 12.26
C TYR A 176 -9.83 5.34 12.65
N PHE A 177 -9.79 6.40 11.82
CA PHE A 177 -8.93 7.56 12.03
C PHE A 177 -9.44 8.78 11.24
N SER A 178 -9.03 9.99 11.66
CA SER A 178 -9.31 11.23 10.93
C SER A 178 -8.63 11.25 9.57
N LEU A 179 -9.28 11.86 8.58
CA LEU A 179 -8.77 12.12 7.23
C LEU A 179 -8.71 13.63 6.94
N GLU A 180 -8.60 14.45 7.97
CA GLU A 180 -8.46 15.89 7.84
C GLU A 180 -7.02 16.28 7.55
N TYR A 181 -6.67 16.32 6.26
CA TYR A 181 -5.36 16.75 5.78
C TYR A 181 -5.49 17.89 4.78
N ASP A 182 -4.44 18.69 4.67
CA ASP A 182 -4.23 19.64 3.58
C ASP A 182 -3.16 19.08 2.63
N LEU A 183 -3.48 19.01 1.35
CA LEU A 183 -2.61 18.40 0.34
C LEU A 183 -1.29 19.16 0.17
N ASP A 184 -1.34 20.50 0.23
CA ASP A 184 -0.16 21.33 0.09
C ASP A 184 0.72 21.25 1.34
N ASP A 185 0.11 21.09 2.52
CA ASP A 185 0.86 20.84 3.75
C ASP A 185 1.56 19.48 3.71
N LEU A 186 0.87 18.42 3.26
CA LEU A 186 1.49 17.12 3.06
C LEU A 186 2.67 17.21 2.08
N ARG A 187 2.51 17.86 0.93
CA ARG A 187 3.59 18.04 -0.05
C ARG A 187 4.78 18.81 0.49
N LYS A 188 4.60 19.72 1.44
CA LYS A 188 5.68 20.51 2.05
C LYS A 188 6.36 19.81 3.20
N ASN A 189 5.59 19.13 4.04
CA ASN A 189 6.03 18.76 5.39
C ASN A 189 6.06 17.26 5.65
N TYR A 190 5.35 16.43 4.85
CA TYR A 190 5.31 15.00 5.06
C TYR A 190 6.67 14.35 4.77
N LYS A 191 7.09 13.48 5.67
CA LYS A 191 8.40 12.82 5.62
C LYS A 191 8.23 11.31 5.59
N PHE A 192 9.30 10.62 5.21
CA PHE A 192 9.35 9.17 5.21
C PHE A 192 9.02 8.61 6.60
N THR A 193 8.06 7.72 6.63
CA THR A 193 7.69 6.91 7.80
C THR A 193 7.09 5.60 7.31
N SER A 194 7.46 4.48 7.94
CA SER A 194 6.85 3.17 7.71
C SER A 194 5.80 2.82 8.77
N ARG A 195 5.39 3.79 9.61
CA ARG A 195 4.36 3.57 10.62
C ARG A 195 2.97 3.57 9.98
N ALA A 196 2.15 2.56 10.28
CA ALA A 196 0.85 2.37 9.64
C ALA A 196 -0.09 3.58 9.80
N ILE A 197 -0.17 4.13 11.01
CA ILE A 197 -1.06 5.26 11.31
C ILE A 197 -0.60 6.59 10.66
N ASP A 198 0.64 6.67 10.21
CA ASP A 198 1.21 7.85 9.59
C ASP A 198 1.36 7.70 8.06
N SER A 199 0.88 6.61 7.46
CA SER A 199 0.93 6.37 6.00
C SER A 199 -0.41 5.93 5.40
N VAL A 200 -1.16 5.06 6.08
CA VAL A 200 -2.44 4.53 5.56
C VAL A 200 -3.53 5.61 5.47
N PRO A 201 -3.73 6.49 6.47
CA PRO A 201 -4.68 7.60 6.33
C PRO A 201 -4.35 8.52 5.14
N GLN A 202 -3.06 8.78 4.90
CA GLN A 202 -2.59 9.60 3.78
C GLN A 202 -2.87 8.92 2.42
N ALA A 203 -2.70 7.60 2.33
CA ALA A 203 -3.05 6.86 1.12
C ALA A 203 -4.55 6.92 0.82
N ILE A 204 -5.41 6.74 1.83
CA ILE A 204 -6.86 6.87 1.68
C ILE A 204 -7.24 8.31 1.31
N PHE A 205 -6.61 9.31 1.94
CA PHE A 205 -6.83 10.72 1.61
C PHE A 205 -6.48 11.03 0.15
N CYS A 206 -5.35 10.52 -0.38
CA CYS A 206 -4.98 10.70 -1.78
C CYS A 206 -6.03 10.10 -2.73
N PHE A 207 -6.52 8.88 -2.45
CA PHE A 207 -7.60 8.29 -3.21
C PHE A 207 -8.88 9.15 -3.19
N LEU A 208 -9.30 9.61 -2.02
CA LEU A 208 -10.52 10.41 -1.87
C LEU A 208 -10.47 11.72 -2.68
N ASN A 209 -9.29 12.30 -2.86
CA ASN A 209 -9.08 13.58 -3.56
C ASN A 209 -8.70 13.42 -5.04
N SER A 210 -8.69 12.21 -5.60
CA SER A 210 -8.42 11.96 -7.02
C SER A 210 -9.71 11.95 -7.86
N ASN A 211 -9.60 12.05 -9.18
CA ASN A 211 -10.73 11.97 -10.11
C ASN A 211 -10.67 10.76 -11.03
N ASP A 212 -9.51 10.11 -11.13
CA ASP A 212 -9.28 8.88 -11.87
C ASP A 212 -8.11 8.09 -11.26
N PHE A 213 -7.83 6.90 -11.83
CA PHE A 213 -6.79 6.01 -11.34
C PHE A 213 -5.39 6.64 -11.42
N GLU A 214 -5.04 7.24 -12.57
CA GLU A 214 -3.71 7.84 -12.75
C GLU A 214 -3.49 9.01 -11.79
N GLU A 215 -4.50 9.87 -11.62
CA GLU A 215 -4.42 10.97 -10.67
C GLU A 215 -4.26 10.49 -9.23
N ALA A 216 -4.94 9.39 -8.85
CA ALA A 216 -4.78 8.79 -7.53
C ALA A 216 -3.32 8.37 -7.28
N ILE A 217 -2.68 7.70 -8.24
CA ILE A 217 -1.27 7.34 -8.15
C ILE A 217 -0.39 8.59 -8.09
N ARG A 218 -0.61 9.57 -8.96
CA ARG A 218 0.18 10.83 -8.97
C ARG A 218 0.05 11.60 -7.66
N LEU A 219 -1.15 11.69 -7.10
CA LEU A 219 -1.37 12.32 -5.80
C LEU A 219 -0.59 11.60 -4.69
N SER A 220 -0.66 10.27 -4.65
CA SER A 220 0.02 9.48 -3.61
C SER A 220 1.55 9.65 -3.64
N ILE A 221 2.16 9.62 -4.82
CA ILE A 221 3.61 9.85 -4.95
C ILE A 221 4.00 11.33 -4.80
N SER A 222 3.07 12.26 -5.01
CA SER A 222 3.33 13.70 -4.86
C SER A 222 3.48 14.16 -3.43
N ILE A 223 2.89 13.46 -2.47
CA ILE A 223 3.05 13.80 -1.05
C ILE A 223 4.40 13.32 -0.49
N GLY A 224 5.08 12.40 -1.16
CA GLY A 224 6.35 11.84 -0.72
C GLY A 224 6.21 10.75 0.33
N GLY A 225 7.21 10.62 1.20
CA GLY A 225 7.24 9.60 2.25
C GLY A 225 7.58 8.20 1.72
N ASP A 226 6.91 7.19 2.25
CA ASP A 226 6.96 5.78 1.85
C ASP A 226 6.11 5.60 0.58
N SER A 227 6.66 6.09 -0.55
CA SER A 227 5.88 6.37 -1.76
C SER A 227 5.36 5.11 -2.45
N ASP A 228 6.07 3.99 -2.38
CA ASP A 228 5.64 2.68 -2.90
C ASP A 228 4.45 2.16 -2.12
N THR A 229 4.55 2.10 -0.79
CA THR A 229 3.45 1.66 0.08
C THR A 229 2.22 2.57 -0.03
N ILE A 230 2.41 3.90 -0.01
CA ILE A 230 1.28 4.83 -0.13
C ILE A 230 0.59 4.67 -1.49
N ALA A 231 1.36 4.55 -2.58
CA ALA A 231 0.82 4.36 -3.91
C ALA A 231 0.21 2.96 -4.10
N CYS A 232 0.77 1.93 -3.51
CA CYS A 232 0.21 0.57 -3.49
C CYS A 232 -1.20 0.57 -2.88
N ILE A 233 -1.37 1.13 -1.69
CA ILE A 233 -2.66 1.22 -1.01
C ILE A 233 -3.64 2.10 -1.81
N THR A 234 -3.20 3.29 -2.24
CA THR A 234 -4.01 4.21 -3.04
C THR A 234 -4.47 3.57 -4.34
N GLY A 235 -3.58 2.85 -5.03
CA GLY A 235 -3.87 2.15 -6.27
C GLY A 235 -4.89 1.03 -6.10
N ALA A 236 -4.83 0.27 -4.99
CA ALA A 236 -5.82 -0.76 -4.69
C ALA A 236 -7.23 -0.16 -4.49
N LEU A 237 -7.33 0.99 -3.82
CA LEU A 237 -8.58 1.71 -3.64
C LEU A 237 -9.09 2.29 -4.96
N ALA A 238 -8.21 2.94 -5.73
CA ALA A 238 -8.53 3.56 -7.00
C ALA A 238 -9.03 2.54 -8.04
N GLU A 239 -8.37 1.38 -8.16
CA GLU A 239 -8.84 0.29 -9.01
C GLU A 239 -10.25 -0.18 -8.63
N SER A 240 -10.52 -0.29 -7.32
CA SER A 240 -11.82 -0.78 -6.85
C SER A 240 -12.98 0.19 -7.13
N TYR A 241 -12.69 1.46 -7.39
CA TYR A 241 -13.66 2.52 -7.63
C TYR A 241 -13.75 2.95 -9.09
N TYR A 242 -12.60 3.19 -9.74
CA TYR A 242 -12.51 3.70 -11.12
C TYR A 242 -12.30 2.60 -12.16
N GLY A 243 -11.73 1.46 -11.78
CA GLY A 243 -11.04 0.57 -12.70
C GLY A 243 -9.65 1.08 -13.07
N ILE A 244 -9.05 0.46 -14.07
CA ILE A 244 -7.73 0.86 -14.60
C ILE A 244 -7.80 0.83 -16.12
N ASP A 245 -7.27 1.84 -16.78
CA ASP A 245 -7.16 1.89 -18.24
C ASP A 245 -6.19 0.79 -18.74
N GLU A 246 -6.54 0.13 -19.85
CA GLU A 246 -5.73 -0.97 -20.43
C GLU A 246 -4.30 -0.52 -20.74
N GLU A 247 -4.12 0.72 -21.23
CA GLU A 247 -2.79 1.29 -21.51
C GLU A 247 -1.89 1.34 -20.27
N ILE A 248 -2.44 1.62 -19.09
CA ILE A 248 -1.68 1.63 -17.84
C ILE A 248 -1.30 0.20 -17.44
N ILE A 249 -2.19 -0.76 -17.63
CA ILE A 249 -1.92 -2.18 -17.32
C ILE A 249 -0.81 -2.75 -18.23
N GLU A 250 -0.81 -2.38 -19.51
CA GLU A 250 0.19 -2.84 -20.48
C GLU A 250 1.59 -2.27 -20.21
N CYS A 251 1.68 -1.11 -19.53
CA CYS A 251 2.96 -0.48 -19.19
C CYS A 251 3.59 -1.04 -17.90
N ALA A 252 2.82 -1.74 -17.07
CA ALA A 252 3.25 -2.28 -15.77
C ALA A 252 3.80 -3.70 -15.89
#